data_cfe91b0fbcdc6b7ac7cd00a3255be258
#
_entry.id   cfe91b0fbcdc6b7ac7cd00a3255be258
#
_cell.length_a   1.000
_cell.length_b   1.000
_cell.length_c   1.000
_cell.angle_alpha   90.00
_cell.angle_beta   90.00
_cell.angle_gamma   90.00
#
_symmetry.space_group_name_H-M   'P 1'
#
loop_
_entity.id
_entity.type
_entity.pdbx_description
1 polymer ?
#
loop_
_entity_poly.entity_id
_entity_poly.type
_entity_poly.pdbx_seq_one_letter_code
_entity_poly.pdbx_strand_id
1 'polypeptide(L)'
;MAPITPTEPVAPFVAVVERILETVLDGWGAGLDLLSALSGVELLASPFMQRAYFAAVCVAFIGPVVGSFLVHREMAMIGDTLAHSAFAGVAAGLFVNAAFAVTVPPLLTALVVAAVAALLVQTLVDYAGTYRDTALAIVLTGSFAVGSVLVTATDGGIAVGIDAYLFGSLATVSRANAAILLASSGVVGLAVTAAYRPLLYVTFDAVGARAAGLDVERYNRLLAVLTAVVVVAAMQIMGVILVAAMLVIPVATATAVTGFKRALVAAVAAGQFETLTGVTLSYLYDVAAGGTVVLVAIAGYLAVAVAVRIRRRVVGRRR
;
A
#
# COMPACT_ATOMS: atom_id res chain seq x y z
N MET A 1 -4.75 -26.37 35.67
CA MET A 1 -3.96 -25.84 34.57
C MET A 1 -4.01 -24.33 34.69
N ALA A 2 -2.95 -23.71 35.23
CA ALA A 2 -2.94 -22.27 35.46
C ALA A 2 -2.81 -21.52 34.14
N PRO A 3 -3.47 -20.38 33.94
CA PRO A 3 -3.33 -19.58 32.72
C PRO A 3 -1.91 -19.02 32.65
N ILE A 4 -1.25 -19.22 31.51
CA ILE A 4 0.04 -18.64 31.18
C ILE A 4 -0.18 -17.13 31.03
N THR A 5 0.23 -16.36 32.02
CA THR A 5 0.29 -14.89 31.94
C THR A 5 1.36 -14.48 30.92
N PRO A 6 1.08 -13.55 30.01
CA PRO A 6 2.09 -13.07 29.07
C PRO A 6 3.23 -12.38 29.82
N THR A 7 4.46 -12.69 29.42
CA THR A 7 5.72 -12.21 29.97
C THR A 7 5.81 -10.69 30.00
N GLU A 8 6.02 -10.12 31.18
CA GLU A 8 6.00 -8.72 31.57
C GLU A 8 6.88 -7.68 30.81
N PRO A 9 7.91 -7.98 30.01
CA PRO A 9 8.71 -6.90 29.39
C PRO A 9 8.10 -6.27 28.14
N VAL A 10 7.07 -6.87 27.52
CA VAL A 10 6.45 -6.36 26.28
C VAL A 10 5.31 -5.38 26.58
N ALA A 11 4.68 -5.50 27.74
CA ALA A 11 3.53 -4.68 28.13
C ALA A 11 3.81 -3.15 28.16
N PRO A 12 4.93 -2.64 28.73
CA PRO A 12 5.17 -1.20 28.76
C PRO A 12 5.48 -0.61 27.38
N PHE A 13 6.15 -1.35 26.50
CA PHE A 13 6.45 -0.90 25.14
C PHE A 13 5.17 -0.82 24.30
N VAL A 14 4.31 -1.83 24.36
CA VAL A 14 3.01 -1.85 23.65
C VAL A 14 2.15 -0.70 24.13
N ALA A 15 2.05 -0.47 25.45
CA ALA A 15 1.27 0.63 26.01
C ALA A 15 1.78 2.03 25.57
N VAL A 16 3.09 2.20 25.44
CA VAL A 16 3.68 3.46 24.93
C VAL A 16 3.33 3.66 23.47
N VAL A 17 3.43 2.62 22.64
CA VAL A 17 3.08 2.66 21.21
C VAL A 17 1.60 2.97 21.04
N GLU A 18 0.71 2.28 21.78
CA GLU A 18 -0.74 2.55 21.76
C GLU A 18 -1.04 3.99 22.14
N ARG A 19 -0.43 4.51 23.21
CA ARG A 19 -0.63 5.91 23.63
C ARG A 19 -0.17 6.92 22.57
N ILE A 20 0.94 6.68 21.91
CA ILE A 20 1.42 7.54 20.80
C ILE A 20 0.41 7.49 19.64
N LEU A 21 -0.06 6.30 19.26
CA LEU A 21 -1.03 6.12 18.20
C LEU A 21 -2.36 6.81 18.51
N GLU A 22 -2.87 6.68 19.74
CA GLU A 22 -4.08 7.37 20.17
C GLU A 22 -3.90 8.90 20.15
N THR A 23 -2.79 9.42 20.69
CA THR A 23 -2.49 10.85 20.67
C THR A 23 -2.46 11.43 19.26
N VAL A 24 -1.86 10.70 18.30
CA VAL A 24 -1.80 11.13 16.90
C VAL A 24 -3.20 11.12 16.26
N LEU A 25 -3.99 10.08 16.51
CA LEU A 25 -5.35 9.96 15.96
C LEU A 25 -6.30 11.02 16.55
N ASP A 26 -6.20 11.28 17.84
CA ASP A 26 -7.02 12.31 18.50
C ASP A 26 -6.61 13.72 18.06
N GLY A 27 -5.30 13.98 17.92
CA GLY A 27 -4.78 15.22 17.37
C GLY A 27 -5.21 15.47 15.93
N TRP A 28 -5.25 14.40 15.11
CA TRP A 28 -5.76 14.45 13.74
C TRP A 28 -7.25 14.81 13.72
N GLY A 29 -8.07 14.13 14.55
CA GLY A 29 -9.49 14.42 14.67
C GLY A 29 -9.75 15.87 15.07
N ALA A 30 -9.10 16.36 16.14
CA ALA A 30 -9.21 17.75 16.61
C ALA A 30 -8.81 18.76 15.52
N GLY A 31 -7.77 18.44 14.71
CA GLY A 31 -7.36 19.28 13.58
C GLY A 31 -8.44 19.37 12.50
N LEU A 32 -9.09 18.26 12.16
CA LEU A 32 -10.17 18.24 11.18
C LEU A 32 -11.45 18.89 11.70
N ASP A 33 -11.76 18.76 12.99
CA ASP A 33 -12.89 19.47 13.63
C ASP A 33 -12.70 21.00 13.55
N LEU A 34 -11.48 21.47 13.80
CA LEU A 34 -11.13 22.88 13.64
C LEU A 34 -11.27 23.35 12.19
N LEU A 35 -10.78 22.55 11.23
CA LEU A 35 -10.94 22.86 9.81
C LEU A 35 -12.40 22.86 9.39
N SER A 36 -13.23 21.96 9.91
CA SER A 36 -14.67 21.93 9.70
C SER A 36 -15.33 23.21 10.20
N ALA A 37 -14.99 23.63 11.42
CA ALA A 37 -15.52 24.85 12.02
C ALA A 37 -15.13 26.12 11.22
N LEU A 38 -13.92 26.16 10.65
CA LEU A 38 -13.42 27.30 9.87
C LEU A 38 -13.96 27.33 8.44
N SER A 39 -14.11 26.16 7.81
CA SER A 39 -14.54 26.04 6.39
C SER A 39 -16.03 25.88 6.21
N GLY A 40 -16.78 25.54 7.26
CA GLY A 40 -18.21 25.18 7.17
C GLY A 40 -18.49 23.83 6.53
N VAL A 41 -17.47 23.01 6.31
CA VAL A 41 -17.58 21.68 5.67
C VAL A 41 -17.83 20.63 6.75
N GLU A 42 -19.09 20.32 7.04
CA GLU A 42 -19.51 19.35 8.07
C GLU A 42 -18.92 17.94 7.87
N LEU A 43 -18.58 17.57 6.63
CA LEU A 43 -17.95 16.32 6.27
C LEU A 43 -16.67 16.02 7.07
N LEU A 44 -15.88 17.07 7.37
CA LEU A 44 -14.62 16.96 8.10
C LEU A 44 -14.81 16.66 9.59
N ALA A 45 -15.98 16.99 10.16
CA ALA A 45 -16.33 16.72 11.56
C ALA A 45 -16.82 15.29 11.78
N SER A 46 -17.13 14.53 10.72
CA SER A 46 -17.58 13.15 10.85
C SER A 46 -16.44 12.23 11.31
N PRO A 47 -16.53 11.55 12.47
CA PRO A 47 -15.47 10.65 12.96
C PRO A 47 -15.12 9.53 12.01
N PHE A 48 -16.06 9.12 11.17
CA PHE A 48 -15.90 8.14 10.11
C PHE A 48 -14.97 8.69 9.00
N MET A 49 -15.26 9.89 8.49
CA MET A 49 -14.46 10.52 7.45
C MET A 49 -13.07 10.93 7.95
N GLN A 50 -12.94 11.32 9.21
CA GLN A 50 -11.64 11.62 9.81
C GLN A 50 -10.70 10.41 9.75
N ARG A 51 -11.23 9.20 10.07
CA ARG A 51 -10.46 7.95 9.96
C ARG A 51 -10.18 7.58 8.52
N ALA A 52 -11.14 7.77 7.62
CA ALA A 52 -10.95 7.51 6.19
C ALA A 52 -9.86 8.42 5.59
N TYR A 53 -9.88 9.72 5.89
CA TYR A 53 -8.83 10.66 5.47
C TYR A 53 -7.47 10.34 6.08
N PHE A 54 -7.43 9.94 7.36
CA PHE A 54 -6.19 9.51 8.00
C PHE A 54 -5.58 8.32 7.27
N ALA A 55 -6.38 7.30 7.00
CA ALA A 55 -5.97 6.13 6.26
C ALA A 55 -5.50 6.50 4.84
N ALA A 56 -6.24 7.37 4.16
CA ALA A 56 -5.91 7.89 2.85
C ALA A 56 -4.53 8.56 2.83
N VAL A 57 -4.26 9.43 3.80
CA VAL A 57 -2.96 10.11 3.96
C VAL A 57 -1.82 9.12 4.19
N CYS A 58 -2.01 8.13 5.06
CA CYS A 58 -1.00 7.11 5.31
C CYS A 58 -0.66 6.30 4.05
N VAL A 59 -1.66 5.81 3.33
CA VAL A 59 -1.45 5.02 2.11
C VAL A 59 -0.86 5.86 0.99
N ALA A 60 -1.35 7.09 0.81
CA ALA A 60 -0.82 8.03 -0.17
C ALA A 60 0.60 8.56 0.16
N PHE A 61 1.11 8.25 1.35
CA PHE A 61 2.50 8.47 1.72
C PHE A 61 3.35 7.23 1.40
N ILE A 62 3.01 6.06 1.98
CA ILE A 62 3.85 4.86 1.85
C ILE A 62 3.85 4.27 0.44
N GLY A 63 2.71 4.33 -0.27
CA GLY A 63 2.58 3.83 -1.64
C GLY A 63 3.58 4.48 -2.59
N PRO A 64 3.52 5.81 -2.82
CA PRO A 64 4.46 6.49 -3.70
C PRO A 64 5.92 6.45 -3.23
N VAL A 65 6.18 6.37 -1.92
CA VAL A 65 7.55 6.26 -1.39
C VAL A 65 8.19 4.95 -1.84
N VAL A 66 7.52 3.80 -1.64
CA VAL A 66 8.01 2.49 -2.09
C VAL A 66 7.90 2.38 -3.61
N GLY A 67 6.78 2.82 -4.17
CA GLY A 67 6.51 2.81 -5.61
C GLY A 67 7.55 3.53 -6.44
N SER A 68 8.14 4.63 -5.93
CA SER A 68 9.20 5.36 -6.62
C SER A 68 10.42 4.48 -6.91
N PHE A 69 10.81 3.61 -5.99
CA PHE A 69 11.89 2.66 -6.23
C PHE A 69 11.45 1.54 -7.18
N LEU A 70 10.22 1.05 -7.06
CA LEU A 70 9.71 -0.03 -7.92
C LEU A 70 9.59 0.41 -9.38
N VAL A 71 9.01 1.57 -9.64
CA VAL A 71 8.80 2.09 -11.00
C VAL A 71 10.14 2.36 -11.70
N HIS A 72 11.13 2.94 -11.00
CA HIS A 72 12.46 3.19 -11.59
C HIS A 72 13.26 1.91 -11.82
N ARG A 73 12.85 0.78 -11.26
CA ARG A 73 13.43 -0.55 -11.48
C ARG A 73 12.65 -1.40 -12.47
N GLU A 74 11.63 -0.82 -13.11
CA GLU A 74 10.73 -1.55 -14.01
C GLU A 74 10.01 -2.72 -13.31
N MET A 75 9.74 -2.57 -12.00
CA MET A 75 9.09 -3.57 -11.16
C MET A 75 7.66 -3.17 -10.76
N ALA A 76 6.99 -2.36 -11.56
CA ALA A 76 5.66 -1.83 -11.23
C ALA A 76 4.63 -2.94 -10.96
N MET A 77 4.70 -4.05 -11.67
CA MET A 77 3.78 -5.21 -11.54
C MET A 77 3.91 -5.97 -10.22
N ILE A 78 4.99 -5.77 -9.44
CA ILE A 78 5.16 -6.49 -8.17
C ILE A 78 4.08 -6.10 -7.14
N GLY A 79 3.63 -4.85 -7.19
CA GLY A 79 2.55 -4.38 -6.31
C GLY A 79 1.25 -5.16 -6.52
N ASP A 80 0.86 -5.35 -7.77
CA ASP A 80 -0.34 -6.11 -8.15
C ASP A 80 -0.19 -7.59 -7.82
N THR A 81 0.96 -8.19 -8.14
CA THR A 81 1.27 -9.58 -7.78
C THR A 81 1.15 -9.83 -6.28
N LEU A 82 1.73 -8.95 -5.45
CA LEU A 82 1.66 -9.09 -4.00
C LEU A 82 0.27 -8.79 -3.43
N ALA A 83 -0.51 -7.92 -4.07
CA ALA A 83 -1.87 -7.64 -3.68
C ALA A 83 -2.80 -8.85 -3.89
N HIS A 84 -2.67 -9.54 -5.03
CA HIS A 84 -3.38 -10.80 -5.26
C HIS A 84 -2.89 -11.94 -4.36
N SER A 85 -1.61 -11.97 -4.04
CA SER A 85 -1.05 -12.94 -3.07
C SER A 85 -1.54 -12.67 -1.65
N ALA A 86 -1.62 -11.40 -1.25
CA ALA A 86 -2.20 -11.01 0.03
C ALA A 86 -3.69 -11.40 0.13
N PHE A 87 -4.45 -11.22 -0.96
CA PHE A 87 -5.83 -11.69 -1.05
C PHE A 87 -5.93 -13.21 -0.83
N ALA A 88 -5.07 -14.00 -1.49
CA ALA A 88 -5.01 -15.44 -1.25
C ALA A 88 -4.68 -15.76 0.22
N GLY A 89 -3.81 -14.97 0.84
CA GLY A 89 -3.47 -15.10 2.25
C GLY A 89 -4.63 -14.77 3.19
N VAL A 90 -5.45 -13.75 2.89
CA VAL A 90 -6.70 -13.48 3.62
C VAL A 90 -7.66 -14.66 3.48
N ALA A 91 -7.87 -15.14 2.26
CA ALA A 91 -8.74 -16.29 2.01
C ALA A 91 -8.28 -17.52 2.77
N ALA A 92 -6.96 -17.79 2.81
CA ALA A 92 -6.38 -18.89 3.58
C ALA A 92 -6.60 -18.70 5.09
N GLY A 93 -6.42 -17.51 5.63
CA GLY A 93 -6.68 -17.23 7.05
C GLY A 93 -8.15 -17.43 7.43
N LEU A 94 -9.05 -16.93 6.62
CA LEU A 94 -10.50 -17.12 6.83
C LEU A 94 -10.89 -18.58 6.71
N PHE A 95 -10.34 -19.31 5.73
CA PHE A 95 -10.57 -20.76 5.57
C PHE A 95 -10.09 -21.54 6.79
N VAL A 96 -8.87 -21.28 7.27
CA VAL A 96 -8.32 -21.95 8.47
C VAL A 96 -9.18 -21.65 9.70
N ASN A 97 -9.64 -20.42 9.88
CA ASN A 97 -10.51 -20.05 10.99
C ASN A 97 -11.85 -20.81 10.91
N ALA A 98 -12.44 -20.95 9.72
CA ALA A 98 -13.69 -21.67 9.54
C ALA A 98 -13.53 -23.19 9.70
N ALA A 99 -12.47 -23.77 9.13
CA ALA A 99 -12.25 -25.23 9.12
C ALA A 99 -11.79 -25.78 10.46
N PHE A 100 -10.97 -25.04 11.23
CA PHE A 100 -10.32 -25.52 12.46
C PHE A 100 -10.83 -24.82 13.73
N ALA A 101 -11.82 -23.94 13.64
CA ALA A 101 -12.37 -23.15 14.76
C ALA A 101 -11.29 -22.40 15.57
N VAL A 102 -10.23 -21.94 14.89
CA VAL A 102 -9.17 -21.11 15.46
C VAL A 102 -9.36 -19.65 15.05
N THR A 103 -8.75 -18.71 15.78
CA THR A 103 -8.83 -17.28 15.49
C THR A 103 -7.45 -16.75 15.07
N VAL A 104 -7.09 -16.94 13.81
CA VAL A 104 -5.87 -16.35 13.23
C VAL A 104 -6.24 -15.04 12.56
N PRO A 105 -5.55 -13.91 12.82
CA PRO A 105 -5.81 -12.65 12.15
C PRO A 105 -5.58 -12.77 10.63
N PRO A 106 -6.58 -12.50 9.76
CA PRO A 106 -6.42 -12.65 8.30
C PRO A 106 -5.31 -11.76 7.69
N LEU A 107 -5.00 -10.64 8.31
CA LEU A 107 -3.88 -9.78 7.87
C LEU A 107 -2.51 -10.40 8.11
N LEU A 108 -2.38 -11.22 9.17
CA LEU A 108 -1.13 -11.93 9.44
C LEU A 108 -0.88 -13.01 8.38
N THR A 109 -1.91 -13.79 8.03
CA THR A 109 -1.83 -14.78 6.95
C THR A 109 -1.59 -14.12 5.60
N ALA A 110 -2.22 -12.96 5.34
CA ALA A 110 -1.97 -12.15 4.16
C ALA A 110 -0.50 -11.72 4.04
N LEU A 111 0.09 -11.23 5.15
CA LEU A 111 1.50 -10.80 5.17
C LEU A 111 2.45 -11.98 4.92
N VAL A 112 2.20 -13.12 5.55
CA VAL A 112 3.01 -14.33 5.35
C VAL A 112 2.95 -14.81 3.91
N VAL A 113 1.74 -14.91 3.35
CA VAL A 113 1.55 -15.38 1.95
C VAL A 113 2.14 -14.39 0.96
N ALA A 114 1.96 -13.08 1.16
CA ALA A 114 2.57 -12.05 0.32
C ALA A 114 4.11 -12.09 0.38
N ALA A 115 4.68 -12.29 1.57
CA ALA A 115 6.13 -12.44 1.73
C ALA A 115 6.67 -13.71 1.03
N VAL A 116 5.96 -14.83 1.17
CA VAL A 116 6.30 -16.08 0.45
C VAL A 116 6.20 -15.89 -1.06
N ALA A 117 5.16 -15.22 -1.55
CA ALA A 117 4.99 -14.90 -2.96
C ALA A 117 6.13 -14.01 -3.49
N ALA A 118 6.55 -13.01 -2.72
CA ALA A 118 7.68 -12.16 -3.07
C ALA A 118 8.98 -12.95 -3.22
N LEU A 119 9.23 -13.91 -2.32
CA LEU A 119 10.39 -14.82 -2.39
C LEU A 119 10.26 -15.81 -3.56
N LEU A 120 9.04 -16.28 -3.84
CA LEU A 120 8.78 -17.19 -4.95
C LEU A 120 9.07 -16.50 -6.30
N VAL A 121 8.66 -15.25 -6.48
CA VAL A 121 9.02 -14.47 -7.69
C VAL A 121 10.53 -14.42 -7.86
N GLN A 122 11.29 -14.10 -6.81
CA GLN A 122 12.75 -14.06 -6.89
C GLN A 122 13.33 -15.44 -7.23
N THR A 123 12.83 -16.49 -6.59
CA THR A 123 13.28 -17.86 -6.86
C THR A 123 13.05 -18.27 -8.31
N LEU A 124 11.90 -17.95 -8.88
CA LEU A 124 11.59 -18.21 -10.29
C LEU A 124 12.54 -17.47 -11.24
N VAL A 125 12.90 -16.24 -10.93
CA VAL A 125 13.85 -15.46 -11.73
C VAL A 125 15.28 -16.02 -11.61
N ASP A 126 15.74 -16.27 -10.39
CA ASP A 126 17.14 -16.57 -10.10
C ASP A 126 17.50 -18.04 -10.44
N TYR A 127 16.60 -19.00 -10.16
CA TYR A 127 16.88 -20.42 -10.34
C TYR A 127 16.24 -21.03 -11.59
N ALA A 128 15.03 -20.60 -11.95
CA ALA A 128 14.37 -21.13 -13.16
C ALA A 128 14.73 -20.35 -14.44
N GLY A 129 15.50 -19.27 -14.33
CA GLY A 129 15.86 -18.43 -15.47
C GLY A 129 14.66 -17.76 -16.16
N THR A 130 13.54 -17.65 -15.46
CA THR A 130 12.30 -17.09 -15.99
C THR A 130 12.41 -15.57 -16.09
N TYR A 131 11.88 -14.99 -17.15
CA TYR A 131 11.76 -13.54 -17.24
C TYR A 131 10.92 -13.00 -16.07
N ARG A 132 11.33 -11.86 -15.52
CA ARG A 132 10.69 -11.27 -14.33
C ARG A 132 9.19 -11.08 -14.50
N ASP A 133 8.74 -10.53 -15.62
CA ASP A 133 7.32 -10.31 -15.91
C ASP A 133 6.54 -11.62 -15.97
N THR A 134 7.16 -12.68 -16.51
CA THR A 134 6.56 -14.01 -16.54
C THR A 134 6.44 -14.61 -15.14
N ALA A 135 7.49 -14.47 -14.31
CA ALA A 135 7.45 -14.92 -12.92
C ALA A 135 6.34 -14.17 -12.12
N LEU A 136 6.23 -12.85 -12.29
CA LEU A 136 5.19 -12.04 -11.67
C LEU A 136 3.80 -12.50 -12.12
N ALA A 137 3.58 -12.75 -13.43
CA ALA A 137 2.29 -13.20 -13.94
C ALA A 137 1.91 -14.60 -13.43
N ILE A 138 2.86 -15.53 -13.33
CA ILE A 138 2.64 -16.88 -12.77
C ILE A 138 2.21 -16.79 -11.31
N VAL A 139 2.94 -16.03 -10.50
CA VAL A 139 2.65 -15.88 -9.07
C VAL A 139 1.34 -15.15 -8.85
N LEU A 140 1.04 -14.11 -9.63
CA LEU A 140 -0.23 -13.37 -9.59
C LEU A 140 -1.41 -14.29 -9.85
N THR A 141 -1.40 -14.96 -11.01
CA THR A 141 -2.52 -15.84 -11.42
C THR A 141 -2.66 -17.05 -10.51
N GLY A 142 -1.54 -17.65 -10.10
CA GLY A 142 -1.52 -18.77 -9.15
C GLY A 142 -2.08 -18.38 -7.78
N SER A 143 -1.67 -17.24 -7.25
CA SER A 143 -2.17 -16.73 -5.97
C SER A 143 -3.67 -16.44 -6.04
N PHE A 144 -4.12 -15.75 -7.09
CA PHE A 144 -5.55 -15.48 -7.27
C PHE A 144 -6.38 -16.76 -7.40
N ALA A 145 -5.87 -17.76 -8.13
CA ALA A 145 -6.52 -19.05 -8.27
C ALA A 145 -6.64 -19.77 -6.91
N VAL A 146 -5.57 -19.79 -6.10
CA VAL A 146 -5.60 -20.36 -4.75
C VAL A 146 -6.62 -19.64 -3.88
N GLY A 147 -6.62 -18.32 -3.87
CA GLY A 147 -7.59 -17.51 -3.12
C GLY A 147 -9.03 -17.81 -3.54
N SER A 148 -9.29 -17.86 -4.84
CA SER A 148 -10.61 -18.16 -5.40
C SER A 148 -11.11 -19.56 -5.01
N VAL A 149 -10.23 -20.57 -5.08
CA VAL A 149 -10.59 -21.95 -4.66
C VAL A 149 -10.91 -22.00 -3.18
N LEU A 150 -10.12 -21.35 -2.32
CA LEU A 150 -10.37 -21.34 -0.87
C LEU A 150 -11.68 -20.65 -0.51
N VAL A 151 -12.01 -19.54 -1.19
CA VAL A 151 -13.28 -18.83 -1.00
C VAL A 151 -14.48 -19.72 -1.39
N THR A 152 -14.39 -20.41 -2.51
CA THR A 152 -15.48 -21.26 -3.02
C THR A 152 -15.60 -22.61 -2.31
N ALA A 153 -14.49 -23.10 -1.72
CA ALA A 153 -14.49 -24.34 -0.94
C ALA A 153 -15.15 -24.21 0.44
N THR A 154 -15.51 -23.01 0.85
CA THR A 154 -16.15 -22.76 2.15
C THR A 154 -17.63 -22.47 1.89
N ASP A 155 -18.52 -23.28 2.44
CA ASP A 155 -19.99 -23.24 2.23
C ASP A 155 -20.61 -21.84 2.54
N GLY A 156 -20.35 -20.85 1.68
CA GLY A 156 -21.01 -19.53 1.69
C GLY A 156 -20.59 -18.56 2.81
N GLY A 157 -19.91 -19.02 3.87
CA GLY A 157 -19.63 -18.18 5.04
C GLY A 157 -18.50 -17.17 4.85
N ILE A 158 -17.53 -17.43 3.96
CA ILE A 158 -16.37 -16.53 3.74
C ILE A 158 -16.67 -15.48 2.67
N ALA A 159 -17.60 -15.74 1.75
CA ALA A 159 -17.97 -14.80 0.70
C ALA A 159 -18.48 -13.44 1.26
N VAL A 160 -19.14 -13.48 2.42
CA VAL A 160 -19.67 -12.31 3.11
C VAL A 160 -18.53 -11.57 3.84
N GLY A 161 -17.81 -10.74 3.18
CA GLY A 161 -16.72 -9.93 3.78
C GLY A 161 -15.47 -9.84 2.92
N ILE A 162 -15.34 -10.74 1.96
CA ILE A 162 -14.18 -10.73 1.03
C ILE A 162 -14.24 -9.55 0.06
N ASP A 163 -15.45 -9.07 -0.25
CA ASP A 163 -15.68 -7.89 -1.09
C ASP A 163 -14.99 -6.64 -0.54
N ALA A 164 -14.95 -6.50 0.80
CA ALA A 164 -14.25 -5.40 1.45
C ALA A 164 -12.73 -5.42 1.18
N TYR A 165 -12.13 -6.59 1.05
CA TYR A 165 -10.71 -6.73 0.72
C TYR A 165 -10.43 -6.51 -0.77
N LEU A 166 -11.38 -6.78 -1.66
CA LEU A 166 -11.23 -6.58 -3.10
C LEU A 166 -11.42 -5.12 -3.49
N PHE A 167 -12.52 -4.52 -3.06
CA PHE A 167 -12.97 -3.19 -3.49
C PHE A 167 -12.63 -2.09 -2.48
N GLY A 168 -12.21 -2.47 -1.28
CA GLY A 168 -12.04 -1.57 -0.15
C GLY A 168 -13.39 -1.15 0.45
N SER A 169 -13.36 -0.75 1.69
CA SER A 169 -14.53 -0.19 2.37
C SER A 169 -14.09 0.88 3.35
N LEU A 170 -14.48 2.12 3.06
CA LEU A 170 -14.27 3.22 4.01
C LEU A 170 -15.02 2.99 5.32
N ALA A 171 -16.16 2.26 5.28
CA ALA A 171 -16.94 1.94 6.46
C ALA A 171 -16.22 1.02 7.45
N THR A 172 -15.22 0.27 7.01
CA THR A 172 -14.47 -0.67 7.85
C THR A 172 -13.26 -0.06 8.55
N VAL A 173 -12.97 1.24 8.35
CA VAL A 173 -11.83 1.90 8.98
C VAL A 173 -12.06 2.08 10.48
N SER A 174 -11.66 1.07 11.25
CA SER A 174 -11.63 1.11 12.70
C SER A 174 -10.42 1.91 13.23
N ARG A 175 -10.44 2.30 14.50
CA ARG A 175 -9.26 2.90 15.15
C ARG A 175 -8.05 1.96 15.10
N ALA A 176 -8.27 0.65 15.29
CA ALA A 176 -7.21 -0.35 15.21
C ALA A 176 -6.57 -0.41 13.82
N ASN A 177 -7.38 -0.37 12.76
CA ASN A 177 -6.86 -0.36 11.38
C ASN A 177 -6.07 0.93 11.07
N ALA A 178 -6.53 2.08 11.53
CA ALA A 178 -5.81 3.35 11.41
C ALA A 178 -4.46 3.29 12.16
N ALA A 179 -4.42 2.69 13.34
CA ALA A 179 -3.20 2.48 14.11
C ALA A 179 -2.20 1.56 13.39
N ILE A 180 -2.67 0.45 12.80
CA ILE A 180 -1.85 -0.46 11.99
C ILE A 180 -1.25 0.28 10.78
N LEU A 181 -2.04 1.11 10.10
CA LEU A 181 -1.56 1.92 8.98
C LEU A 181 -0.50 2.95 9.40
N LEU A 182 -0.73 3.63 10.52
CA LEU A 182 0.26 4.57 11.06
C LEU A 182 1.56 3.87 11.42
N ALA A 183 1.48 2.73 12.12
CA ALA A 183 2.65 1.93 12.47
C ALA A 183 3.39 1.43 11.22
N SER A 184 2.67 0.90 10.24
CA SER A 184 3.23 0.47 8.95
C SER A 184 3.88 1.63 8.21
N SER A 185 3.25 2.81 8.21
CA SER A 185 3.81 4.03 7.60
C SER A 185 5.10 4.47 8.27
N GLY A 186 5.15 4.39 9.61
CA GLY A 186 6.36 4.66 10.39
C GLY A 186 7.48 3.67 10.07
N VAL A 187 7.19 2.37 10.05
CA VAL A 187 8.16 1.31 9.73
C VAL A 187 8.69 1.46 8.31
N VAL A 188 7.82 1.65 7.33
CA VAL A 188 8.21 1.84 5.92
C VAL A 188 9.03 3.11 5.76
N GLY A 189 8.57 4.23 6.33
CA GLY A 189 9.28 5.51 6.29
C GLY A 189 10.67 5.42 6.92
N LEU A 190 10.79 4.79 8.09
CA LEU A 190 12.06 4.57 8.78
C LEU A 190 13.00 3.66 7.97
N ALA A 191 12.49 2.53 7.46
CA ALA A 191 13.28 1.59 6.68
C ALA A 191 13.80 2.22 5.38
N VAL A 192 12.94 2.97 4.67
CA VAL A 192 13.34 3.67 3.44
C VAL A 192 14.34 4.77 3.74
N THR A 193 14.15 5.56 4.80
CA THR A 193 15.11 6.63 5.16
C THR A 193 16.46 6.07 5.60
N ALA A 194 16.48 5.00 6.40
CA ALA A 194 17.70 4.32 6.84
C ALA A 194 18.46 3.69 5.67
N ALA A 195 17.74 3.08 4.71
CA ALA A 195 18.32 2.42 3.54
C ALA A 195 18.34 3.32 2.28
N TYR A 196 18.05 4.62 2.39
CA TYR A 196 17.83 5.50 1.23
C TYR A 196 18.98 5.51 0.24
N ARG A 197 20.21 5.72 0.72
CA ARG A 197 21.41 5.80 -0.13
C ARG A 197 21.68 4.47 -0.85
N PRO A 198 21.77 3.32 -0.16
CA PRO A 198 21.93 2.03 -0.82
C PRO A 198 20.79 1.69 -1.78
N LEU A 199 19.52 1.92 -1.40
CA LEU A 199 18.38 1.71 -2.27
C LEU A 199 18.46 2.53 -3.55
N LEU A 200 18.85 3.81 -3.43
CA LEU A 200 19.02 4.69 -4.57
C LEU A 200 20.15 4.17 -5.49
N TYR A 201 21.29 3.79 -4.92
CA TYR A 201 22.42 3.28 -5.70
C TYR A 201 22.04 1.99 -6.44
N VAL A 202 21.46 1.02 -5.73
CA VAL A 202 21.00 -0.24 -6.34
C VAL A 202 19.89 0.00 -7.39
N THR A 203 19.09 1.07 -7.24
CA THR A 203 18.01 1.39 -8.19
C THR A 203 18.55 1.89 -9.53
N PHE A 204 19.58 2.71 -9.52
CA PHE A 204 20.10 3.34 -10.74
C PHE A 204 21.33 2.62 -11.34
N ASP A 205 22.11 1.94 -10.52
CA ASP A 205 23.30 1.21 -10.96
C ASP A 205 23.54 -0.03 -10.09
N ALA A 206 22.82 -1.11 -10.38
CA ALA A 206 22.94 -2.37 -9.66
C ALA A 206 24.32 -3.05 -9.88
N VAL A 207 24.96 -2.82 -11.04
CA VAL A 207 26.30 -3.37 -11.34
C VAL A 207 27.36 -2.65 -10.55
N GLY A 208 27.35 -1.32 -10.57
CA GLY A 208 28.25 -0.50 -9.78
C GLY A 208 28.05 -0.71 -8.27
N ALA A 209 26.82 -0.89 -7.80
CA ALA A 209 26.53 -1.21 -6.41
C ALA A 209 27.17 -2.53 -5.96
N ARG A 210 27.12 -3.58 -6.79
CA ARG A 210 27.83 -4.86 -6.53
C ARG A 210 29.34 -4.66 -6.51
N ALA A 211 29.87 -3.92 -7.48
CA ALA A 211 31.30 -3.62 -7.54
C ALA A 211 31.78 -2.82 -6.31
N ALA A 212 30.92 -1.98 -5.74
CA ALA A 212 31.16 -1.23 -4.50
C ALA A 212 30.95 -2.07 -3.22
N GLY A 213 30.67 -3.37 -3.33
CA GLY A 213 30.49 -4.30 -2.21
C GLY A 213 29.09 -4.28 -1.55
N LEU A 214 28.09 -3.67 -2.19
CA LEU A 214 26.72 -3.71 -1.70
C LEU A 214 26.04 -5.05 -2.09
N ASP A 215 25.38 -5.69 -1.14
CA ASP A 215 24.54 -6.85 -1.37
C ASP A 215 23.21 -6.43 -2.04
N VAL A 216 23.19 -6.39 -3.37
CA VAL A 216 22.03 -5.99 -4.18
C VAL A 216 20.81 -6.86 -3.88
N GLU A 217 20.99 -8.16 -3.63
CA GLU A 217 19.89 -9.09 -3.35
C GLU A 217 19.22 -8.79 -2.02
N ARG A 218 20.01 -8.38 -1.02
CA ARG A 218 19.47 -7.93 0.27
C ARG A 218 18.54 -6.73 0.11
N TYR A 219 18.94 -5.74 -0.71
CA TYR A 219 18.10 -4.55 -0.96
C TYR A 219 16.90 -4.85 -1.85
N ASN A 220 17.00 -5.82 -2.76
CA ASN A 220 15.86 -6.31 -3.52
C ASN A 220 14.84 -6.99 -2.60
N ARG A 221 15.30 -7.86 -1.69
CA ARG A 221 14.44 -8.51 -0.68
C ARG A 221 13.81 -7.50 0.27
N LEU A 222 14.58 -6.51 0.73
CA LEU A 222 14.05 -5.43 1.56
C LEU A 222 12.91 -4.70 0.83
N LEU A 223 13.11 -4.31 -0.42
CA LEU A 223 12.08 -3.61 -1.21
C LEU A 223 10.84 -4.47 -1.41
N ALA A 224 11.00 -5.77 -1.69
CA ALA A 224 9.89 -6.70 -1.83
C ALA A 224 9.09 -6.87 -0.53
N VAL A 225 9.76 -6.97 0.63
CA VAL A 225 9.12 -7.04 1.95
C VAL A 225 8.40 -5.72 2.27
N LEU A 226 9.02 -4.57 2.02
CA LEU A 226 8.37 -3.27 2.21
C LEU A 226 7.13 -3.13 1.35
N THR A 227 7.18 -3.62 0.10
CA THR A 227 6.00 -3.65 -0.79
C THR A 227 4.90 -4.53 -0.21
N ALA A 228 5.23 -5.72 0.29
CA ALA A 228 4.26 -6.62 0.93
C ALA A 228 3.60 -5.95 2.16
N VAL A 229 4.38 -5.27 3.00
CA VAL A 229 3.86 -4.51 4.16
C VAL A 229 2.90 -3.41 3.71
N VAL A 230 3.28 -2.61 2.71
CA VAL A 230 2.42 -1.54 2.16
C VAL A 230 1.12 -2.11 1.62
N VAL A 231 1.22 -3.19 0.83
CA VAL A 231 0.06 -3.84 0.21
C VAL A 231 -0.89 -4.37 1.27
N VAL A 232 -0.40 -5.14 2.24
CA VAL A 232 -1.24 -5.76 3.27
C VAL A 232 -1.86 -4.71 4.19
N ALA A 233 -1.09 -3.69 4.59
CA ALA A 233 -1.60 -2.63 5.45
C ALA A 233 -2.73 -1.81 4.78
N ALA A 234 -2.62 -1.56 3.47
CA ALA A 234 -3.57 -0.74 2.72
C ALA A 234 -4.78 -1.53 2.19
N MET A 235 -4.61 -2.83 1.91
CA MET A 235 -5.60 -3.66 1.22
C MET A 235 -6.96 -3.71 1.92
N GLN A 236 -6.99 -3.79 3.25
CA GLN A 236 -8.23 -3.92 4.01
C GLN A 236 -9.12 -2.67 3.88
N ILE A 237 -8.52 -1.51 3.72
CA ILE A 237 -9.23 -0.22 3.73
C ILE A 237 -9.55 0.24 2.31
N MET A 238 -8.57 0.07 1.43
CA MET A 238 -8.65 0.61 0.07
C MET A 238 -8.86 -0.44 -1.01
N GLY A 239 -8.80 -1.71 -0.66
CA GLY A 239 -8.92 -2.84 -1.58
C GLY A 239 -7.66 -3.13 -2.38
N VAL A 240 -7.58 -4.36 -2.90
CA VAL A 240 -6.45 -4.87 -3.70
C VAL A 240 -6.17 -3.97 -4.92
N ILE A 241 -7.23 -3.55 -5.62
CA ILE A 241 -7.12 -2.76 -6.86
C ILE A 241 -6.45 -1.40 -6.62
N LEU A 242 -6.85 -0.69 -5.56
CA LEU A 242 -6.32 0.64 -5.30
C LEU A 242 -4.87 0.61 -4.84
N VAL A 243 -4.49 -0.40 -4.05
CA VAL A 243 -3.13 -0.46 -3.50
C VAL A 243 -2.08 -0.56 -4.61
N ALA A 244 -2.32 -1.42 -5.61
CA ALA A 244 -1.43 -1.54 -6.77
C ALA A 244 -1.37 -0.23 -7.57
N ALA A 245 -2.50 0.44 -7.76
CA ALA A 245 -2.57 1.72 -8.44
C ALA A 245 -1.78 2.83 -7.72
N MET A 246 -1.87 2.90 -6.38
CA MET A 246 -1.17 3.92 -5.57
C MET A 246 0.35 3.75 -5.53
N LEU A 247 0.86 2.56 -5.81
CA LEU A 247 2.29 2.32 -5.97
C LEU A 247 2.83 2.87 -7.31
N VAL A 248 1.99 3.00 -8.34
CA VAL A 248 2.43 3.26 -9.70
C VAL A 248 1.97 4.63 -10.22
N ILE A 249 0.67 4.94 -10.14
CA ILE A 249 0.09 6.11 -10.83
C ILE A 249 0.65 7.45 -10.30
N PRO A 250 0.75 7.70 -8.98
CA PRO A 250 1.31 8.95 -8.49
C PRO A 250 2.77 9.14 -8.89
N VAL A 251 3.53 8.03 -8.95
CA VAL A 251 4.93 8.04 -9.39
C VAL A 251 5.02 8.35 -10.88
N ALA A 252 4.16 7.72 -11.70
CA ALA A 252 4.07 8.01 -13.13
C ALA A 252 3.71 9.48 -13.39
N THR A 253 2.81 10.06 -12.60
CA THR A 253 2.43 11.48 -12.65
C THR A 253 3.64 12.38 -12.35
N ALA A 254 4.52 11.97 -11.43
CA ALA A 254 5.70 12.72 -11.04
C ALA A 254 6.90 12.58 -11.99
N THR A 255 6.86 11.70 -13.01
CA THR A 255 8.00 11.48 -13.95
C THR A 255 8.39 12.71 -14.76
N ALA A 256 7.51 13.71 -14.86
CA ALA A 256 7.83 15.00 -15.48
C ALA A 256 8.81 15.86 -14.65
N VAL A 257 9.03 15.53 -13.38
CA VAL A 257 9.89 16.28 -12.46
C VAL A 257 11.31 15.72 -12.52
N THR A 258 12.29 16.59 -12.72
CA THR A 258 13.71 16.18 -12.79
C THR A 258 14.33 15.97 -11.40
N GLY A 259 15.04 14.84 -11.25
CA GLY A 259 15.75 14.46 -10.04
C GLY A 259 14.89 13.64 -9.07
N PHE A 260 15.41 12.47 -8.67
CA PHE A 260 14.67 11.44 -7.91
C PHE A 260 14.00 11.98 -6.64
N LYS A 261 14.71 12.76 -5.81
CA LYS A 261 14.15 13.30 -4.56
C LYS A 261 12.97 14.24 -4.81
N ARG A 262 13.05 15.08 -5.85
CA ARG A 262 11.94 15.99 -6.22
C ARG A 262 10.78 15.22 -6.82
N ALA A 263 11.05 14.22 -7.66
CA ALA A 263 10.04 13.33 -8.21
C ALA A 263 9.32 12.54 -7.12
N LEU A 264 10.04 12.03 -6.10
CA LEU A 264 9.47 11.34 -4.95
C LEU A 264 8.51 12.25 -4.17
N VAL A 265 8.92 13.48 -3.87
CA VAL A 265 8.05 14.46 -3.17
C VAL A 265 6.82 14.80 -4.03
N ALA A 266 7.00 14.98 -5.35
CA ALA A 266 5.91 15.23 -6.27
C ALA A 266 4.95 14.03 -6.36
N ALA A 267 5.47 12.80 -6.35
CA ALA A 267 4.66 11.58 -6.33
C ALA A 267 3.82 11.48 -5.05
N VAL A 268 4.41 11.76 -3.89
CA VAL A 268 3.67 11.79 -2.62
C VAL A 268 2.59 12.88 -2.67
N ALA A 269 2.90 14.09 -3.14
CA ALA A 269 1.93 15.17 -3.26
C ALA A 269 0.78 14.83 -4.23
N ALA A 270 1.09 14.22 -5.38
CA ALA A 270 0.09 13.73 -6.32
C ALA A 270 -0.80 12.65 -5.66
N GLY A 271 -0.20 11.66 -5.01
CA GLY A 271 -0.93 10.62 -4.30
C GLY A 271 -1.84 11.17 -3.20
N GLN A 272 -1.40 12.16 -2.43
CA GLN A 272 -2.25 12.83 -1.43
C GLN A 272 -3.46 13.49 -2.10
N PHE A 273 -3.24 14.26 -3.15
CA PHE A 273 -4.31 14.93 -3.88
C PHE A 273 -5.32 13.93 -4.48
N GLU A 274 -4.82 12.91 -5.17
CA GLU A 274 -5.61 11.87 -5.82
C GLU A 274 -6.47 11.10 -4.81
N THR A 275 -5.87 10.70 -3.69
CA THR A 275 -6.55 9.89 -2.68
C THR A 275 -7.57 10.70 -1.88
N LEU A 276 -7.21 11.90 -1.42
CA LEU A 276 -8.14 12.76 -0.68
C LEU A 276 -9.34 13.16 -1.55
N THR A 277 -9.09 13.54 -2.81
CA THR A 277 -10.16 13.87 -3.76
C THR A 277 -11.04 12.66 -4.05
N GLY A 278 -10.44 11.49 -4.31
CA GLY A 278 -11.17 10.26 -4.60
C GLY A 278 -12.03 9.79 -3.43
N VAL A 279 -11.51 9.83 -2.20
CA VAL A 279 -12.26 9.49 -0.98
C VAL A 279 -13.44 10.45 -0.77
N THR A 280 -13.23 11.74 -1.00
CA THR A 280 -14.29 12.74 -0.91
C THR A 280 -15.40 12.50 -1.94
N LEU A 281 -15.03 12.26 -3.20
CA LEU A 281 -15.98 11.95 -4.27
C LEU A 281 -16.73 10.64 -4.01
N SER A 282 -16.02 9.60 -3.53
CA SER A 282 -16.64 8.32 -3.16
C SER A 282 -17.75 8.52 -2.13
N TYR A 283 -17.50 9.32 -1.12
CA TYR A 283 -18.50 9.63 -0.09
C TYR A 283 -19.67 10.44 -0.65
N LEU A 284 -19.41 11.47 -1.46
CA LEU A 284 -20.46 12.36 -1.99
C LEU A 284 -21.40 11.64 -2.96
N TYR A 285 -20.91 10.66 -3.71
CA TYR A 285 -21.66 9.94 -4.74
C TYR A 285 -22.07 8.51 -4.32
N ASP A 286 -21.74 8.10 -3.10
CA ASP A 286 -22.00 6.75 -2.57
C ASP A 286 -21.49 5.62 -3.49
N VAL A 287 -20.25 5.75 -3.95
CA VAL A 287 -19.58 4.80 -4.86
C VAL A 287 -18.34 4.18 -4.21
N ALA A 288 -17.87 3.06 -4.77
CA ALA A 288 -16.70 2.34 -4.25
C ALA A 288 -15.45 3.23 -4.19
N ALA A 289 -14.86 3.35 -3.00
CA ALA A 289 -13.73 4.25 -2.74
C ALA A 289 -12.50 3.89 -3.55
N GLY A 290 -12.13 2.62 -3.63
CA GLY A 290 -10.97 2.16 -4.38
C GLY A 290 -11.05 2.54 -5.85
N GLY A 291 -12.18 2.26 -6.51
CA GLY A 291 -12.40 2.61 -7.92
C GLY A 291 -12.35 4.10 -8.17
N THR A 292 -13.00 4.90 -7.31
CA THR A 292 -13.06 6.36 -7.45
C THR A 292 -11.68 7.00 -7.34
N VAL A 293 -10.87 6.58 -6.36
CA VAL A 293 -9.50 7.07 -6.20
C VAL A 293 -8.64 6.73 -7.42
N VAL A 294 -8.76 5.50 -7.96
CA VAL A 294 -8.01 5.10 -9.17
C VAL A 294 -8.42 5.96 -10.38
N LEU A 295 -9.71 6.24 -10.55
CA LEU A 295 -10.19 7.09 -11.65
C LEU A 295 -9.65 8.53 -11.53
N VAL A 296 -9.65 9.09 -10.30
CA VAL A 296 -9.07 10.42 -10.05
C VAL A 296 -7.57 10.42 -10.33
N ALA A 297 -6.85 9.38 -9.91
CA ALA A 297 -5.42 9.25 -10.15
C ALA A 297 -5.10 9.18 -11.66
N ILE A 298 -5.85 8.37 -12.43
CA ILE A 298 -5.70 8.28 -13.88
C ILE A 298 -6.01 9.64 -14.54
N ALA A 299 -7.08 10.32 -14.12
CA ALA A 299 -7.41 11.64 -14.63
C ALA A 299 -6.30 12.66 -14.35
N GLY A 300 -5.74 12.66 -13.13
CA GLY A 300 -4.59 13.48 -12.75
C GLY A 300 -3.35 13.20 -13.59
N TYR A 301 -3.01 11.93 -13.77
CA TYR A 301 -1.92 11.52 -14.66
C TYR A 301 -2.10 12.03 -16.10
N LEU A 302 -3.29 11.82 -16.68
CA LEU A 302 -3.58 12.27 -18.04
C LEU A 302 -3.51 13.80 -18.16
N ALA A 303 -4.04 14.53 -17.18
CA ALA A 303 -3.98 15.99 -17.16
C ALA A 303 -2.51 16.49 -17.15
N VAL A 304 -1.65 15.91 -16.32
CA VAL A 304 -0.22 16.25 -16.26
C VAL A 304 0.48 15.87 -17.57
N ALA A 305 0.21 14.69 -18.12
CA ALA A 305 0.80 14.24 -19.39
C ALA A 305 0.45 15.19 -20.56
N VAL A 306 -0.81 15.62 -20.63
CA VAL A 306 -1.27 16.60 -21.64
C VAL A 306 -0.60 17.97 -21.42
N ALA A 307 -0.57 18.47 -20.19
CA ALA A 307 0.07 19.74 -19.85
C ALA A 307 1.55 19.77 -20.24
N VAL A 308 2.30 18.70 -19.94
CA VAL A 308 3.70 18.55 -20.32
C VAL A 308 3.88 18.53 -21.84
N ARG A 309 3.01 17.81 -22.56
CA ARG A 309 3.06 17.76 -24.02
C ARG A 309 2.80 19.13 -24.68
N ILE A 310 1.82 19.87 -24.17
CA ILE A 310 1.52 21.24 -24.65
C ILE A 310 2.71 22.15 -24.38
N ARG A 311 3.27 22.12 -23.17
CA ARG A 311 4.44 22.95 -22.80
C ARG A 311 5.64 22.68 -23.73
N ARG A 312 5.93 21.42 -24.02
CA ARG A 312 7.04 21.06 -24.93
C ARG A 312 6.81 21.60 -26.36
N ARG A 313 5.57 21.57 -26.86
CA ARG A 313 5.23 22.12 -28.19
C ARG A 313 5.37 23.63 -28.23
N VAL A 314 4.98 24.35 -27.20
CA VAL A 314 5.06 25.82 -27.12
C VAL A 314 6.53 26.27 -27.02
N VAL A 315 7.34 25.60 -26.22
CA VAL A 315 8.78 25.93 -26.06
C VAL A 315 9.57 25.54 -27.30
N GLY A 316 9.26 24.40 -27.94
CA GLY A 316 9.95 23.97 -29.18
C GLY A 316 9.61 24.82 -30.42
N ARG A 317 8.50 25.56 -30.40
CA ARG A 317 8.17 26.56 -31.48
C ARG A 317 8.88 27.90 -31.32
N ARG A 318 9.51 28.16 -30.17
CA ARG A 318 10.24 29.40 -29.89
C ARG A 318 11.76 29.29 -30.11
N ARG A 319 12.24 28.11 -30.50
CA ARG A 319 13.61 27.87 -30.98
C ARG A 319 13.62 27.59 -32.47
#